data_ea168f1c21976ec4b7f7adc998fab552
#
_entry.id   ea168f1c21976ec4b7f7adc998fab552
#
_cell.length_a   1.000
_cell.length_b   1.000
_cell.length_c   1.000
_cell.angle_alpha   90.00
_cell.angle_beta   90.00
_cell.angle_gamma   90.00
#
_symmetry.space_group_name_H-M   'P 1'
#
loop_
_entity.id
_entity.type
_entity.pdbx_description
1 polymer ?
#
loop_
_entity_poly.entity_id
_entity_poly.type
_entity_poly.pdbx_seq_one_letter_code
_entity_poly.pdbx_strand_id
1 'polypeptide(L)'
;MKLSEAKTQFISSWGAFGTHWGINRTMAQIHALLLISPDPITQDDIMEQLNISRGNVNMNTRDLISWGLVDRVLIQGERKEFFSAEKDIWKVATQIIKERKKRELDPMLKLLGRDSINPPSTEHRRAVLQRRSGLACNRGAAPRVAR
;
A
#
# COMPACT_ATOMS: atom_id res chain seq x y z
N MET A 1 13.45 22.84 -20.69
CA MET A 1 13.91 22.05 -19.54
C MET A 1 14.66 20.83 -20.06
N LYS A 2 15.89 20.63 -19.63
CA LYS A 2 16.66 19.44 -20.04
C LYS A 2 16.10 18.20 -19.35
N LEU A 3 16.18 17.04 -19.98
CA LEU A 3 15.64 15.78 -19.43
C LEU A 3 16.23 15.45 -18.03
N SER A 4 17.51 15.77 -17.83
CA SER A 4 18.18 15.58 -16.53
C SER A 4 17.60 16.46 -15.42
N GLU A 5 17.25 17.71 -15.74
CA GLU A 5 16.62 18.64 -14.81
C GLU A 5 15.22 18.17 -14.42
N ALA A 6 14.44 17.70 -15.40
CA ALA A 6 13.11 17.17 -15.18
C ALA A 6 13.13 15.93 -14.26
N LYS A 7 14.10 15.02 -14.45
CA LYS A 7 14.31 13.86 -13.59
C LYS A 7 14.62 14.29 -12.15
N THR A 8 15.57 15.18 -11.96
CA THR A 8 15.96 15.67 -10.63
C THR A 8 14.79 16.36 -9.92
N GLN A 9 14.05 17.20 -10.64
CA GLN A 9 12.87 17.87 -10.11
C GLN A 9 11.77 16.88 -9.71
N PHE A 10 11.52 15.87 -10.53
CA PHE A 10 10.53 14.81 -10.20
C PHE A 10 10.93 14.06 -8.93
N ILE A 11 12.18 13.57 -8.84
CA ILE A 11 12.69 12.84 -7.68
C ILE A 11 12.57 13.68 -6.40
N SER A 12 12.96 14.97 -6.48
CA SER A 12 12.86 15.88 -5.33
C SER A 12 11.42 16.12 -4.90
N SER A 13 10.52 16.38 -5.85
CA SER A 13 9.10 16.62 -5.60
C SER A 13 8.40 15.37 -5.04
N TRP A 14 8.72 14.20 -5.59
CA TRP A 14 8.20 12.93 -5.08
C TRP A 14 8.68 12.61 -3.68
N GLY A 15 9.95 12.92 -3.38
CA GLY A 15 10.50 12.81 -2.03
C GLY A 15 9.80 13.71 -1.03
N ALA A 16 9.52 14.96 -1.40
CA ALA A 16 8.77 15.90 -0.57
C ALA A 16 7.32 15.45 -0.37
N PHE A 17 6.66 14.99 -1.43
CA PHE A 17 5.31 14.43 -1.38
C PHE A 17 5.24 13.21 -0.44
N GLY A 18 6.20 12.29 -0.54
CA GLY A 18 6.29 11.12 0.35
C GLY A 18 6.35 11.51 1.82
N THR A 19 7.07 12.59 2.15
CA THR A 19 7.20 13.08 3.54
C THR A 19 5.84 13.53 4.11
N HIS A 20 5.00 14.18 3.32
CA HIS A 20 3.63 14.54 3.73
C HIS A 20 2.76 13.31 4.01
N TRP A 21 3.08 12.19 3.39
CA TRP A 21 2.41 10.92 3.60
C TRP A 21 3.07 10.06 4.69
N GLY A 22 4.02 10.61 5.43
CA GLY A 22 4.74 9.89 6.48
C GLY A 22 5.72 8.84 5.96
N ILE A 23 6.13 8.94 4.69
CA ILE A 23 7.14 8.07 4.08
C ILE A 23 8.51 8.74 4.23
N ASN A 24 9.54 7.97 4.52
CA ASN A 24 10.90 8.47 4.54
C ASN A 24 11.27 9.12 3.19
N ARG A 25 11.81 10.34 3.22
CA ARG A 25 12.19 11.10 2.02
C ARG A 25 13.11 10.31 1.10
N THR A 26 14.13 9.66 1.65
CA THR A 26 15.10 8.87 0.87
C THR A 26 14.42 7.66 0.23
N MET A 27 13.53 6.99 0.95
CA MET A 27 12.73 5.89 0.43
C MET A 27 11.87 6.33 -0.75
N ALA A 28 11.21 7.49 -0.64
CA ALA A 28 10.41 8.06 -1.73
C ALA A 28 11.28 8.48 -2.93
N GLN A 29 12.48 9.03 -2.70
CA GLN A 29 13.42 9.39 -3.77
C GLN A 29 13.93 8.15 -4.53
N ILE A 30 14.27 7.07 -3.83
CA ILE A 30 14.66 5.80 -4.46
C ILE A 30 13.50 5.25 -5.29
N HIS A 31 12.29 5.25 -4.76
CA HIS A 31 11.10 4.81 -5.49
C HIS A 31 10.88 5.66 -6.75
N ALA A 32 10.98 7.00 -6.65
CA ALA A 32 10.86 7.90 -7.80
C ALA A 32 11.90 7.61 -8.88
N LEU A 33 13.16 7.41 -8.49
CA LEU A 33 14.24 7.07 -9.43
C LEU A 33 13.92 5.76 -10.19
N LEU A 34 13.53 4.72 -9.46
CA LEU A 34 13.15 3.44 -10.05
C LEU A 34 11.90 3.56 -10.94
N LEU A 35 10.94 4.42 -10.55
CA LEU A 35 9.71 4.65 -11.30
C LEU A 35 9.96 5.27 -12.67
N ILE A 36 10.91 6.22 -12.76
CA ILE A 36 11.26 6.89 -14.04
C ILE A 36 12.33 6.15 -14.84
N SER A 37 13.02 5.18 -14.26
CA SER A 37 14.01 4.38 -14.97
C SER A 37 13.30 3.38 -15.89
N PRO A 38 13.58 3.36 -17.20
CA PRO A 38 12.95 2.42 -18.12
C PRO A 38 13.36 0.97 -17.83
N ASP A 39 14.62 0.76 -17.46
CA ASP A 39 15.22 -0.53 -17.18
C ASP A 39 15.49 -0.71 -15.68
N PRO A 40 15.59 -1.96 -15.20
CA PRO A 40 16.05 -2.23 -13.83
C PRO A 40 17.47 -1.69 -13.61
N ILE A 41 17.69 -1.06 -12.46
CA ILE A 41 19.00 -0.48 -12.09
C ILE A 41 19.58 -1.13 -10.85
N THR A 42 20.91 -1.07 -10.73
CA THR A 42 21.64 -1.67 -9.62
C THR A 42 21.65 -0.80 -8.38
N GLN A 43 22.02 -1.39 -7.23
CA GLN A 43 22.26 -0.64 -6.01
C GLN A 43 23.33 0.45 -6.17
N ASP A 44 24.39 0.16 -6.94
CA ASP A 44 25.48 1.09 -7.19
C ASP A 44 24.99 2.31 -7.99
N ASP A 45 24.13 2.10 -9.00
CA ASP A 45 23.52 3.17 -9.78
C ASP A 45 22.63 4.07 -8.91
N ILE A 46 21.87 3.49 -7.97
CA ILE A 46 21.04 4.25 -7.04
C ILE A 46 21.91 5.12 -6.12
N MET A 47 22.99 4.54 -5.60
CA MET A 47 23.95 5.28 -4.76
C MET A 47 24.54 6.47 -5.49
N GLU A 48 24.98 6.29 -6.72
CA GLU A 48 25.60 7.32 -7.55
C GLU A 48 24.60 8.43 -7.90
N GLN A 49 23.42 8.08 -8.41
CA GLN A 49 22.43 9.05 -8.87
C GLN A 49 21.81 9.87 -7.74
N LEU A 50 21.63 9.31 -6.56
CA LEU A 50 21.05 9.99 -5.40
C LEU A 50 22.10 10.50 -4.40
N ASN A 51 23.38 10.17 -4.61
CA ASN A 51 24.47 10.51 -3.71
C ASN A 51 24.20 10.09 -2.25
N ILE A 52 23.84 8.85 -2.06
CA ILE A 52 23.52 8.25 -0.75
C ILE A 52 24.35 7.01 -0.47
N SER A 53 24.52 6.68 0.83
CA SER A 53 25.35 5.55 1.24
C SER A 53 24.69 4.19 0.90
N ARG A 54 25.52 3.16 0.73
CA ARG A 54 25.09 1.77 0.49
C ARG A 54 24.12 1.28 1.55
N GLY A 55 24.39 1.54 2.82
CA GLY A 55 23.51 1.15 3.93
C GLY A 55 22.13 1.78 3.83
N ASN A 56 22.08 3.05 3.43
CA ASN A 56 20.85 3.79 3.25
C ASN A 56 20.02 3.23 2.06
N VAL A 57 20.67 2.94 0.92
CA VAL A 57 20.01 2.28 -0.21
C VAL A 57 19.46 0.93 0.20
N ASN A 58 20.27 0.07 0.84
CA ASN A 58 19.88 -1.28 1.22
C ASN A 58 18.66 -1.29 2.16
N MET A 59 18.66 -0.43 3.19
CA MET A 59 17.56 -0.32 4.13
C MET A 59 16.27 0.11 3.43
N ASN A 60 16.30 1.21 2.69
CA ASN A 60 15.11 1.73 2.03
C ASN A 60 14.59 0.83 0.89
N THR A 61 15.49 0.15 0.16
CA THR A 61 15.09 -0.80 -0.89
C THR A 61 14.39 -2.02 -0.29
N ARG A 62 14.86 -2.54 0.85
CA ARG A 62 14.17 -3.61 1.57
C ARG A 62 12.77 -3.19 2.00
N ASP A 63 12.62 -1.98 2.51
CA ASP A 63 11.32 -1.45 2.89
C ASP A 63 10.38 -1.33 1.67
N LEU A 64 10.88 -0.81 0.54
CA LEU A 64 10.11 -0.73 -0.71
C LEU A 64 9.67 -2.10 -1.22
N ILE A 65 10.54 -3.11 -1.12
CA ILE A 65 10.20 -4.50 -1.47
C ILE A 65 9.15 -5.05 -0.50
N SER A 66 9.30 -4.82 0.79
CA SER A 66 8.32 -5.26 1.79
C SER A 66 6.95 -4.64 1.59
N TRP A 67 6.90 -3.43 1.03
CA TRP A 67 5.66 -2.74 0.66
C TRP A 67 5.09 -3.19 -0.70
N GLY A 68 5.83 -4.00 -1.46
CA GLY A 68 5.41 -4.43 -2.80
C GLY A 68 5.42 -3.31 -3.84
N LEU A 69 6.27 -2.30 -3.65
CA LEU A 69 6.45 -1.17 -4.57
C LEU A 69 7.64 -1.38 -5.51
N VAL A 70 8.57 -2.23 -5.13
CA VAL A 70 9.80 -2.55 -5.87
C VAL A 70 10.00 -4.05 -5.89
N ASP A 71 10.40 -4.57 -7.03
CA ASP A 71 10.78 -5.95 -7.23
C ASP A 71 12.28 -6.08 -7.45
N ARG A 72 12.83 -7.19 -6.96
CA ARG A 72 14.21 -7.59 -7.23
C ARG A 72 14.25 -8.41 -8.52
N VAL A 73 15.05 -7.98 -9.47
CA VAL A 73 15.20 -8.61 -10.77
C VAL A 73 16.57 -9.28 -10.85
N LEU A 74 16.60 -10.57 -11.15
CA LEU A 74 17.83 -11.30 -11.41
C LEU A 74 18.06 -11.36 -12.92
N ILE A 75 19.19 -10.83 -13.37
CA ILE A 75 19.60 -10.89 -14.77
C ILE A 75 20.59 -12.03 -14.94
N GLN A 76 20.31 -12.93 -15.87
CA GLN A 76 21.15 -14.09 -16.12
C GLN A 76 22.55 -13.65 -16.58
N GLY A 77 23.57 -14.15 -15.92
CA GLY A 77 24.97 -13.79 -16.21
C GLY A 77 25.51 -12.63 -15.36
N GLU A 78 24.66 -11.91 -14.64
CA GLU A 78 25.05 -10.83 -13.76
C GLU A 78 25.05 -11.29 -12.29
N ARG A 79 26.08 -10.86 -11.54
CA ARG A 79 26.18 -11.13 -10.08
C ARG A 79 25.50 -10.05 -9.24
N LYS A 80 25.14 -8.93 -9.85
CA LYS A 80 24.52 -7.80 -9.17
C LYS A 80 23.01 -7.98 -9.09
N GLU A 81 22.43 -7.46 -8.03
CA GLU A 81 20.98 -7.35 -7.89
C GLU A 81 20.48 -6.11 -8.61
N PHE A 82 19.42 -6.26 -9.37
CA PHE A 82 18.72 -5.19 -10.05
C PHE A 82 17.38 -4.94 -9.40
N PHE A 83 16.92 -3.72 -9.44
CA PHE A 83 15.66 -3.30 -8.85
C PHE A 83 14.79 -2.61 -9.90
N SER A 84 13.51 -2.93 -9.90
CA SER A 84 12.49 -2.31 -10.75
C SER A 84 11.29 -1.93 -9.91
N ALA A 85 10.71 -0.75 -10.16
CA ALA A 85 9.48 -0.32 -9.50
C ALA A 85 8.25 -0.76 -10.29
N GLU A 86 7.13 -0.99 -9.57
CA GLU A 86 5.81 -1.09 -10.19
C GLU A 86 5.50 0.23 -10.90
N LYS A 87 5.14 0.15 -12.19
CA LYS A 87 4.91 1.31 -13.05
C LYS A 87 3.45 1.78 -13.04
N ASP A 88 2.53 0.92 -12.60
CA ASP A 88 1.12 1.28 -12.48
C ASP A 88 0.90 2.15 -11.23
N ILE A 89 0.69 3.44 -11.45
CA ILE A 89 0.52 4.42 -10.36
C ILE A 89 -0.68 4.12 -9.46
N TRP A 90 -1.72 3.48 -9.98
CA TRP A 90 -2.89 3.10 -9.19
C TRP A 90 -2.59 1.94 -8.24
N LYS A 91 -1.79 0.97 -8.71
CA LYS A 91 -1.29 -0.09 -7.85
C LYS A 91 -0.38 0.47 -6.76
N VAL A 92 0.54 1.38 -7.12
CA VAL A 92 1.42 2.07 -6.18
C VAL A 92 0.61 2.79 -5.11
N ALA A 93 -0.36 3.62 -5.49
CA ALA A 93 -1.22 4.35 -4.55
C ALA A 93 -2.01 3.40 -3.62
N THR A 94 -2.60 2.36 -4.18
CA THR A 94 -3.35 1.35 -3.42
C THR A 94 -2.46 0.64 -2.40
N GLN A 95 -1.23 0.31 -2.78
CA GLN A 95 -0.29 -0.39 -1.92
C GLN A 95 0.20 0.49 -0.78
N ILE A 96 0.50 1.77 -1.06
CA ILE A 96 0.86 2.75 -0.03
C ILE A 96 -0.27 2.90 1.00
N ILE A 97 -1.52 3.01 0.55
CA ILE A 97 -2.69 3.13 1.43
C ILE A 97 -2.83 1.87 2.30
N LYS A 98 -2.67 0.68 1.74
CA LYS A 98 -2.71 -0.60 2.48
C LYS A 98 -1.65 -0.67 3.57
N GLU A 99 -0.40 -0.33 3.25
CA GLU A 99 0.70 -0.37 4.21
C GLU A 99 0.52 0.66 5.33
N ARG A 100 0.02 1.85 5.01
CA ARG A 100 -0.31 2.86 6.02
C ARG A 100 -1.44 2.39 6.94
N LYS A 101 -2.51 1.84 6.38
CA LYS A 101 -3.60 1.26 7.17
C LYS A 101 -3.07 0.22 8.15
N LYS A 102 -2.24 -0.71 7.68
CA LYS A 102 -1.67 -1.78 8.49
C LYS A 102 -0.78 -1.24 9.63
N ARG A 103 0.02 -0.21 9.36
CA ARG A 103 0.99 0.32 10.34
C ARG A 103 0.37 1.30 11.34
N GLU A 104 -0.55 2.13 10.89
CA GLU A 104 -1.09 3.25 11.68
C GLU A 104 -2.48 2.97 12.23
N LEU A 105 -3.39 2.43 11.43
CA LEU A 105 -4.79 2.26 11.82
C LEU A 105 -5.06 0.94 12.54
N ASP A 106 -4.47 -0.18 12.10
CA ASP A 106 -4.74 -1.48 12.71
C ASP A 106 -4.33 -1.55 14.19
N PRO A 107 -3.15 -1.02 14.63
CA PRO A 107 -2.81 -0.96 16.05
C PRO A 107 -3.79 -0.10 16.86
N MET A 108 -4.21 1.04 16.31
CA MET A 108 -5.17 1.93 16.97
C MET A 108 -6.55 1.28 17.10
N LEU A 109 -7.02 0.60 16.05
CA LEU A 109 -8.30 -0.12 16.07
C LEU A 109 -8.30 -1.26 17.08
N LYS A 110 -7.18 -1.99 17.22
CA LYS A 110 -7.01 -3.03 18.24
C LYS A 110 -7.11 -2.44 19.65
N LEU A 111 -6.48 -1.29 19.91
CA LEU A 111 -6.57 -0.61 21.21
C LEU A 111 -7.99 -0.14 21.53
N LEU A 112 -8.79 0.18 20.53
CA LEU A 112 -10.18 0.60 20.68
C LEU A 112 -11.17 -0.58 20.74
N GLY A 113 -10.70 -1.83 20.74
CA GLY A 113 -11.54 -3.03 20.77
C GLY A 113 -12.40 -3.23 19.53
N ARG A 114 -12.06 -2.56 18.43
CA ARG A 114 -12.71 -2.74 17.13
C ARG A 114 -11.83 -3.61 16.25
N ASP A 115 -12.01 -4.92 16.35
CA ASP A 115 -11.43 -5.84 15.40
C ASP A 115 -12.02 -5.58 14.02
N SER A 116 -11.15 -5.13 13.12
CA SER A 116 -11.34 -4.95 11.67
C SER A 116 -12.63 -4.20 11.25
N ILE A 117 -12.45 -3.01 10.70
CA ILE A 117 -13.40 -2.44 9.73
C ILE A 117 -13.25 -3.25 8.42
N ASN A 118 -13.62 -4.51 8.48
CA ASN A 118 -14.00 -5.24 7.29
C ASN A 118 -15.49 -4.96 7.07
N PRO A 119 -15.93 -4.52 5.90
CA PRO A 119 -17.35 -4.46 5.61
C PRO A 119 -17.92 -5.88 5.88
N PRO A 120 -19.05 -5.99 6.60
CA PRO A 120 -19.60 -7.30 6.94
C PRO A 120 -19.75 -8.10 5.65
N SER A 121 -19.21 -9.31 5.66
CA SER A 121 -19.32 -10.24 4.54
C SER A 121 -20.79 -10.32 4.11
N THR A 122 -21.02 -10.54 2.83
CA THR A 122 -22.36 -10.66 2.24
C THR A 122 -23.25 -11.66 3.01
N GLU A 123 -22.65 -12.64 3.68
CA GLU A 123 -23.33 -13.59 4.56
C GLU A 123 -23.87 -12.95 5.85
N HIS A 124 -23.11 -12.06 6.47
CA HIS A 124 -23.57 -11.36 7.67
C HIS A 124 -24.75 -10.42 7.37
N ARG A 125 -24.74 -9.76 6.20
CA ARG A 125 -25.89 -8.96 5.72
C ARG A 125 -27.13 -9.82 5.49
N ARG A 126 -26.98 -11.02 4.94
CA ARG A 126 -28.10 -11.97 4.73
C ARG A 126 -28.66 -12.46 6.06
N ALA A 127 -27.82 -12.79 7.03
CA ALA A 127 -28.26 -13.26 8.35
C ALA A 127 -29.04 -12.17 9.12
N VAL A 128 -28.62 -10.92 9.05
CA VAL A 128 -29.32 -9.78 9.69
C VAL A 128 -30.68 -9.53 9.01
N LEU A 129 -30.76 -9.62 7.69
CA LEU A 129 -32.03 -9.47 6.95
C LEU A 129 -33.01 -10.62 7.22
N GLN A 130 -32.55 -11.85 7.35
CA GLN A 130 -33.39 -13.02 7.71
C GLN A 130 -33.95 -12.91 9.12
N ARG A 131 -33.19 -12.39 10.09
CA ARG A 131 -33.71 -12.14 11.45
C ARG A 131 -34.79 -11.06 11.50
N ARG A 132 -34.72 -10.05 10.63
CA ARG A 132 -35.74 -9.00 10.53
C ARG A 132 -37.06 -9.51 9.90
N SER A 133 -36.97 -10.39 8.90
CA SER A 133 -38.16 -10.98 8.28
C SER A 133 -38.83 -12.04 9.16
N GLY A 134 -38.08 -12.73 10.03
CA GLY A 134 -38.64 -13.68 10.99
C GLY A 134 -39.44 -13.04 12.14
N LEU A 135 -39.18 -11.77 12.49
CA LEU A 135 -39.91 -11.05 13.53
C LEU A 135 -41.25 -10.44 13.05
N ALA A 136 -41.47 -10.38 11.74
CA ALA A 136 -42.69 -9.82 11.16
C ALA A 136 -43.84 -10.85 11.01
N CYS A 137 -43.57 -12.16 11.17
CA CYS A 137 -44.54 -13.20 10.94
C CYS A 137 -45.31 -13.67 12.21
N ASN A 138 -45.04 -13.05 13.40
CA ASN A 138 -45.70 -13.50 14.65
C ASN A 138 -46.68 -12.46 15.25
N ARG A 139 -47.29 -11.60 14.43
CA ARG A 139 -48.42 -10.75 14.82
C ARG A 139 -49.66 -11.08 14.00
N GLY A 140 -50.35 -12.13 14.38
CA GLY A 140 -51.60 -12.48 13.72
C GLY A 140 -52.23 -13.76 14.19
N ALA A 141 -52.30 -14.00 15.51
CA ALA A 141 -53.18 -15.02 16.05
C ALA A 141 -54.15 -14.36 17.05
N ALA A 142 -55.29 -13.94 16.57
CA ALA A 142 -56.41 -13.55 17.41
C ALA A 142 -57.06 -14.80 18.04
N PRO A 143 -57.46 -14.78 19.32
CA PRO A 143 -58.12 -15.93 19.94
C PRO A 143 -59.57 -16.06 19.42
N ARG A 144 -59.94 -17.23 18.90
CA ARG A 144 -61.35 -17.60 18.64
C ARG A 144 -62.05 -17.81 19.98
N VAL A 145 -63.02 -17.01 20.26
CA VAL A 145 -64.00 -17.21 21.33
C VAL A 145 -64.95 -18.32 20.89
N ALA A 146 -65.06 -19.39 21.71
CA ALA A 146 -66.03 -20.46 21.56
C ALA A 146 -67.36 -20.01 22.18
N ARG A 147 -68.44 -20.23 21.50
CA ARG A 147 -69.79 -20.40 22.04
C ARG A 147 -70.15 -21.83 21.92
#